data_557c747ef15e54b0ec570a3ffb931c04
#
_entry.id   557c747ef15e54b0ec570a3ffb931c04
#
_cell.length_a   1.000
_cell.length_b   1.000
_cell.length_c   1.000
_cell.angle_alpha   90.00
_cell.angle_beta   90.00
_cell.angle_gamma   90.00
#
_symmetry.space_group_name_H-M   'P 1'
#
loop_
_entity.id
_entity.type
_entity.pdbx_description
1 polymer ?
#
loop_
_entity_poly.entity_id
_entity_poly.type
_entity_poly.pdbx_seq_one_letter_code
_entity_poly.pdbx_strand_id
1 'polypeptide(L)'
;MRRLDFLHDQEITYIGNEPSFLTVFQYHYAGRPGLSAKRVHFYIPRYFSTQPGGLPGNDDSGAMGSFVAFSMMGLFPNPGQDVYLITPPFFEAVNVTSPTTGRVARIRCVNFDAGYQNIFVQNATLDGKPYTKSWLDHSFFAQGRELVLTLGPRESASWGTAVKDLPPSLGDYPVANSTATTLSRRGTVRGGGGGGAAGLAYGQKKFGVPFGYA
;
A
#
# COMPACT_ATOMS: atom_id res chain seq x y z
N MET A 1 11.13 -7.56 -5.85
CA MET A 1 10.92 -7.80 -4.42
C MET A 1 12.15 -7.49 -3.58
N ARG A 2 13.33 -8.12 -3.79
CA ARG A 2 14.57 -7.83 -3.00
C ARG A 2 14.93 -6.35 -2.85
N ARG A 3 14.70 -5.50 -3.87
CA ARG A 3 14.95 -4.06 -3.79
C ARG A 3 13.95 -3.34 -2.88
N LEU A 4 12.69 -3.77 -2.87
CA LEU A 4 11.66 -3.21 -2.01
C LEU A 4 11.92 -3.59 -0.54
N ASP A 5 12.31 -4.85 -0.27
CA ASP A 5 12.72 -5.28 1.08
C ASP A 5 13.91 -4.46 1.55
N PHE A 6 14.94 -4.31 0.72
CA PHE A 6 16.12 -3.51 1.02
C PHE A 6 15.76 -2.05 1.35
N LEU A 7 14.86 -1.44 0.56
CA LEU A 7 14.38 -0.08 0.78
C LEU A 7 13.81 0.10 2.20
N HIS A 8 12.97 -0.85 2.63
CA HIS A 8 12.34 -0.80 3.95
C HIS A 8 13.27 -1.26 5.08
N ASP A 9 14.07 -2.31 4.87
CA ASP A 9 14.94 -2.87 5.91
C ASP A 9 16.12 -1.95 6.25
N GLN A 10 16.55 -1.14 5.29
CA GLN A 10 17.58 -0.10 5.49
C GLN A 10 16.98 1.26 5.87
N GLU A 11 15.68 1.34 6.11
CA GLU A 11 14.95 2.58 6.43
C GLU A 11 15.28 3.73 5.46
N ILE A 12 15.53 3.41 4.17
CA ILE A 12 15.77 4.40 3.12
C ILE A 12 14.46 5.14 2.80
N THR A 13 13.33 4.43 2.92
CA THR A 13 12.01 5.03 2.79
C THR A 13 11.68 5.84 4.03
N TYR A 14 11.43 7.13 3.85
CA TYR A 14 10.95 8.00 4.91
C TYR A 14 9.43 8.10 4.87
N ILE A 15 8.76 7.52 5.86
CA ILE A 15 7.29 7.47 5.91
C ILE A 15 6.64 8.83 6.16
N GLY A 16 7.40 9.81 6.58
CA GLY A 16 6.97 11.21 6.69
C GLY A 16 6.93 11.97 5.36
N ASN A 17 7.04 11.26 4.23
CA ASN A 17 6.90 11.80 2.89
C ASN A 17 5.92 10.93 2.09
N GLU A 18 4.82 11.51 1.59
CA GLU A 18 3.64 10.85 1.03
C GLU A 18 3.95 9.85 -0.10
N PRO A 19 4.90 10.11 -1.02
CA PRO A 19 5.27 9.11 -2.03
C PRO A 19 5.70 7.76 -1.47
N SER A 20 6.10 7.72 -0.18
CA SER A 20 6.49 6.49 0.51
C SER A 20 5.30 5.62 0.91
N PHE A 21 4.09 6.17 1.02
CA PHE A 21 2.91 5.44 1.50
C PHE A 21 2.60 4.21 0.64
N LEU A 22 2.57 4.38 -0.68
CA LEU A 22 2.28 3.28 -1.58
C LEU A 22 3.38 2.20 -1.56
N THR A 23 4.62 2.54 -1.24
CA THR A 23 5.71 1.55 -1.17
C THR A 23 5.44 0.46 -0.15
N VAL A 24 4.74 0.79 0.95
CA VAL A 24 4.30 -0.15 1.98
C VAL A 24 3.38 -1.24 1.41
N PHE A 25 2.56 -0.89 0.42
CA PHE A 25 1.54 -1.74 -0.15
C PHE A 25 1.93 -2.39 -1.49
N GLN A 26 3.08 -2.04 -2.07
CA GLN A 26 3.53 -2.61 -3.35
C GLN A 26 3.71 -4.14 -3.32
N TYR A 27 3.87 -4.73 -2.16
CA TYR A 27 3.96 -6.19 -2.03
C TYR A 27 2.68 -6.92 -2.47
N HIS A 28 1.51 -6.27 -2.45
CA HIS A 28 0.26 -6.83 -2.97
C HIS A 28 0.38 -7.17 -4.45
N TYR A 29 0.99 -6.27 -5.24
CA TYR A 29 1.21 -6.47 -6.68
C TYR A 29 2.27 -7.54 -6.98
N ALA A 30 3.07 -7.90 -5.99
CA ALA A 30 4.04 -8.98 -6.08
C ALA A 30 3.53 -10.32 -5.51
N GLY A 31 2.23 -10.40 -5.14
CA GLY A 31 1.63 -11.60 -4.55
C GLY A 31 2.13 -11.92 -3.13
N ARG A 32 2.57 -10.91 -2.40
CA ARG A 32 3.08 -11.04 -1.02
C ARG A 32 2.38 -10.05 -0.07
N PRO A 33 1.04 -10.08 0.05
CA PRO A 33 0.28 -9.13 0.88
C PRO A 33 0.68 -9.19 2.37
N GLY A 34 1.17 -10.32 2.85
CA GLY A 34 1.69 -10.44 4.21
C GLY A 34 2.89 -9.54 4.49
N LEU A 35 3.73 -9.27 3.50
CA LEU A 35 4.84 -8.31 3.68
C LEU A 35 4.30 -6.88 3.82
N SER A 36 3.24 -6.50 3.11
CA SER A 36 2.56 -5.21 3.36
C SER A 36 2.01 -5.13 4.78
N ALA A 37 1.37 -6.18 5.28
CA ALA A 37 0.90 -6.25 6.66
C ALA A 37 2.04 -6.05 7.66
N LYS A 38 3.18 -6.73 7.45
CA LYS A 38 4.39 -6.55 8.27
C LYS A 38 4.85 -5.07 8.28
N ARG A 39 4.85 -4.40 7.11
CA ARG A 39 5.30 -2.99 7.01
C ARG A 39 4.29 -2.04 7.67
N VAL A 40 3.00 -2.25 7.50
CA VAL A 40 1.96 -1.46 8.18
C VAL A 40 2.13 -1.54 9.71
N HIS A 41 2.22 -2.77 10.25
CA HIS A 41 2.41 -3.00 11.68
C HIS A 41 3.79 -2.58 12.21
N PHE A 42 4.74 -2.30 11.33
CA PHE A 42 6.02 -1.68 11.69
C PHE A 42 5.93 -0.16 11.72
N TYR A 43 5.42 0.46 10.63
CA TYR A 43 5.45 1.93 10.48
C TYR A 43 4.47 2.64 11.39
N ILE A 44 3.23 2.14 11.54
CA ILE A 44 2.20 2.85 12.30
C ILE A 44 2.62 3.05 13.76
N PRO A 45 2.93 2.03 14.56
CA PRO A 45 3.28 2.24 15.97
C PRO A 45 4.65 2.88 16.18
N ARG A 46 5.55 2.83 15.18
CA ARG A 46 6.90 3.36 15.31
C ARG A 46 6.99 4.85 15.03
N TYR A 47 6.21 5.36 14.08
CA TYR A 47 6.38 6.73 13.57
C TYR A 47 5.17 7.62 13.82
N PHE A 48 4.03 7.09 14.24
CA PHE A 48 2.82 7.86 14.50
C PHE A 48 2.40 7.71 15.95
N SER A 49 1.91 8.80 16.54
CA SER A 49 1.41 8.79 17.91
C SER A 49 0.27 9.78 18.11
N THR A 50 -0.39 9.72 19.28
CA THR A 50 -1.48 10.64 19.66
C THR A 50 -0.98 11.94 20.31
N GLN A 51 0.34 12.14 20.37
CA GLN A 51 0.92 13.36 20.95
C GLN A 51 0.88 14.53 19.95
N PRO A 52 0.92 15.78 20.42
CA PRO A 52 1.19 16.91 19.54
C PRO A 52 2.52 16.68 18.80
N GLY A 53 2.52 16.79 17.50
CA GLY A 53 3.68 16.41 16.68
C GLY A 53 3.82 14.90 16.44
N GLY A 54 2.77 14.12 16.68
CA GLY A 54 2.74 12.67 16.45
C GLY A 54 2.72 12.23 14.98
N LEU A 55 2.87 13.16 14.04
CA LEU A 55 3.08 12.87 12.63
C LEU A 55 4.57 12.99 12.28
N PRO A 56 5.15 12.05 11.52
CA PRO A 56 6.57 12.06 11.20
C PRO A 56 6.98 13.13 10.18
N GLY A 57 6.03 13.76 9.48
CA GLY A 57 6.24 14.80 8.49
C GLY A 57 5.07 15.78 8.43
N ASN A 58 5.02 16.59 7.37
CA ASN A 58 3.88 17.47 7.14
C ASN A 58 2.64 16.65 6.78
N ASP A 59 1.49 17.03 7.33
CA ASP A 59 0.23 16.30 7.07
C ASP A 59 -0.27 16.42 5.62
N ASP A 60 0.14 17.48 4.92
CA ASP A 60 -0.17 17.78 3.53
C ASP A 60 -1.67 17.59 3.19
N SER A 61 -2.49 18.41 3.83
CA SER A 61 -3.96 18.41 3.66
C SER A 61 -4.67 17.12 4.11
N GLY A 62 -4.16 16.48 5.16
CA GLY A 62 -4.75 15.27 5.74
C GLY A 62 -4.18 13.96 5.19
N ALA A 63 -3.11 14.01 4.38
CA ALA A 63 -2.54 12.81 3.76
C ALA A 63 -1.98 11.83 4.80
N MET A 64 -1.23 12.32 5.78
CA MET A 64 -0.69 11.47 6.85
C MET A 64 -1.77 10.92 7.77
N GLY A 65 -2.74 11.76 8.16
CA GLY A 65 -3.89 11.33 8.95
C GLY A 65 -4.71 10.26 8.22
N SER A 66 -4.93 10.44 6.92
CA SER A 66 -5.62 9.46 6.07
C SER A 66 -4.83 8.16 5.95
N PHE A 67 -3.52 8.23 5.76
CA PHE A 67 -2.66 7.04 5.71
C PHE A 67 -2.78 6.21 6.99
N VAL A 68 -2.71 6.85 8.17
CA VAL A 68 -2.88 6.18 9.46
C VAL A 68 -4.27 5.57 9.58
N ALA A 69 -5.32 6.35 9.32
CA ALA A 69 -6.71 5.89 9.47
C ALA A 69 -7.00 4.67 8.59
N PHE A 70 -6.66 4.72 7.30
CA PHE A 70 -6.86 3.61 6.38
C PHE A 70 -5.98 2.40 6.73
N SER A 71 -4.72 2.62 7.08
CA SER A 71 -3.83 1.54 7.51
C SER A 71 -4.35 0.83 8.76
N MET A 72 -4.83 1.59 9.75
CA MET A 72 -5.40 1.02 10.97
C MET A 72 -6.74 0.33 10.74
N MET A 73 -7.55 0.78 9.77
CA MET A 73 -8.77 0.08 9.34
C MET A 73 -8.48 -1.21 8.57
N GLY A 74 -7.25 -1.43 8.13
CA GLY A 74 -6.86 -2.58 7.34
C GLY A 74 -7.22 -2.49 5.85
N LEU A 75 -7.44 -1.28 5.34
CA LEU A 75 -7.71 -1.00 3.93
C LEU A 75 -6.88 0.20 3.48
N PHE A 76 -6.26 0.09 2.33
CA PHE A 76 -5.54 1.22 1.74
C PHE A 76 -6.09 1.52 0.33
N PRO A 77 -6.70 2.69 0.12
CA PRO A 77 -7.20 3.09 -1.19
C PRO A 77 -6.02 3.37 -2.13
N ASN A 78 -5.98 2.69 -3.28
CA ASN A 78 -4.97 2.99 -4.29
C ASN A 78 -5.42 4.21 -5.10
N PRO A 79 -4.66 5.33 -5.08
CA PRO A 79 -5.06 6.56 -5.75
C PRO A 79 -5.37 6.35 -7.23
N GLY A 80 -6.50 6.89 -7.70
CA GLY A 80 -6.92 6.84 -9.09
C GLY A 80 -7.46 5.48 -9.57
N GLN A 81 -7.66 4.52 -8.67
CA GLN A 81 -8.17 3.19 -9.00
C GLN A 81 -9.32 2.79 -8.06
N ASP A 82 -10.21 1.93 -8.54
CA ASP A 82 -11.23 1.29 -7.71
C ASP A 82 -10.64 0.06 -7.00
N VAL A 83 -9.65 0.31 -6.15
CA VAL A 83 -8.88 -0.73 -5.45
C VAL A 83 -8.59 -0.30 -4.02
N TYR A 84 -8.95 -1.15 -3.07
CA TYR A 84 -8.59 -1.05 -1.65
C TYR A 84 -7.74 -2.26 -1.28
N LEU A 85 -6.48 -2.06 -0.96
CA LEU A 85 -5.54 -3.12 -0.60
C LEU A 85 -5.78 -3.56 0.85
N ILE A 86 -5.91 -4.88 1.08
CA ILE A 86 -6.30 -5.45 2.37
C ILE A 86 -5.06 -5.78 3.20
N THR A 87 -5.02 -5.26 4.43
CA THR A 87 -4.11 -5.71 5.49
C THR A 87 -4.91 -6.01 6.77
N PRO A 88 -4.39 -6.76 7.74
CA PRO A 88 -5.04 -6.90 9.02
C PRO A 88 -5.25 -5.55 9.71
N PRO A 89 -6.48 -5.21 10.14
CA PRO A 89 -6.71 -4.01 10.93
C PRO A 89 -6.03 -4.08 12.30
N PHE A 90 -5.89 -2.90 12.93
CA PHE A 90 -5.43 -2.78 14.32
C PHE A 90 -6.55 -3.03 15.35
N PHE A 91 -7.73 -3.44 14.87
CA PHE A 91 -8.93 -3.67 15.66
C PHE A 91 -9.52 -5.04 15.33
N GLU A 92 -10.17 -5.65 16.32
CA GLU A 92 -10.90 -6.91 16.13
C GLU A 92 -12.05 -6.75 15.12
N ALA A 93 -12.69 -5.57 15.11
CA ALA A 93 -13.75 -5.24 14.17
C ALA A 93 -13.70 -3.77 13.77
N VAL A 94 -14.04 -3.49 12.51
CA VAL A 94 -14.20 -2.15 11.95
C VAL A 94 -15.55 -2.07 11.23
N ASN A 95 -16.34 -1.06 11.55
CA ASN A 95 -17.60 -0.77 10.87
C ASN A 95 -17.50 0.61 10.20
N VAL A 96 -17.79 0.67 8.91
CA VAL A 96 -17.79 1.91 8.13
C VAL A 96 -19.19 2.14 7.57
N THR A 97 -19.86 3.18 8.04
CA THR A 97 -21.19 3.56 7.54
C THR A 97 -21.04 4.47 6.33
N SER A 98 -21.63 4.08 5.21
CA SER A 98 -21.73 4.95 4.03
C SER A 98 -22.70 6.12 4.33
N PRO A 99 -22.25 7.37 4.25
CA PRO A 99 -23.13 8.52 4.51
C PRO A 99 -24.21 8.67 3.44
N THR A 100 -23.97 8.17 2.24
CA THR A 100 -24.91 8.27 1.11
C THR A 100 -26.03 7.24 1.18
N THR A 101 -25.71 6.00 1.58
CA THR A 101 -26.66 4.87 1.54
C THR A 101 -27.14 4.43 2.92
N GLY A 102 -26.48 4.86 4.00
CA GLY A 102 -26.70 4.37 5.36
C GLY A 102 -26.26 2.93 5.59
N ARG A 103 -25.73 2.23 4.57
CA ARG A 103 -25.24 0.86 4.68
C ARG A 103 -23.93 0.81 5.46
N VAL A 104 -23.73 -0.30 6.18
CA VAL A 104 -22.55 -0.50 7.01
C VAL A 104 -21.68 -1.61 6.43
N ALA A 105 -20.50 -1.26 5.92
CA ALA A 105 -19.46 -2.21 5.60
C ALA A 105 -18.75 -2.67 6.87
N ARG A 106 -18.47 -3.97 6.98
CA ARG A 106 -17.90 -4.58 8.19
C ARG A 106 -16.63 -5.35 7.87
N ILE A 107 -15.60 -5.16 8.69
CA ILE A 107 -14.41 -5.99 8.71
C ILE A 107 -14.34 -6.65 10.08
N ARG A 108 -14.13 -7.96 10.12
CA ARG A 108 -14.00 -8.74 11.34
C ARG A 108 -12.76 -9.61 11.27
N CYS A 109 -12.05 -9.72 12.39
CA CYS A 109 -10.85 -10.53 12.51
C CYS A 109 -11.10 -11.73 13.42
N VAL A 110 -10.96 -12.92 12.86
CA VAL A 110 -10.87 -14.16 13.62
C VAL A 110 -9.44 -14.36 14.06
N ASN A 111 -9.21 -14.78 15.29
CA ASN A 111 -7.89 -14.88 15.93
C ASN A 111 -7.18 -13.54 16.07
N PHE A 112 -7.96 -12.46 16.21
CA PHE A 112 -7.37 -11.16 16.56
C PHE A 112 -6.60 -11.28 17.87
N ASP A 113 -5.44 -10.64 17.92
CA ASP A 113 -4.59 -10.59 19.08
C ASP A 113 -4.15 -9.15 19.34
N ALA A 114 -4.52 -8.59 20.49
CA ALA A 114 -4.18 -7.23 20.88
C ALA A 114 -2.66 -7.01 21.07
N GLY A 115 -1.88 -8.07 21.21
CA GLY A 115 -0.42 -8.03 21.20
C GLY A 115 0.19 -8.03 19.80
N TYR A 116 -0.66 -8.07 18.75
CA TYR A 116 -0.26 -8.06 17.33
C TYR A 116 0.74 -9.17 16.96
N GLN A 117 0.57 -10.37 17.53
CA GLN A 117 1.32 -11.54 17.09
C GLN A 117 0.72 -12.14 15.82
N ASN A 118 -0.61 -11.99 15.65
CA ASN A 118 -1.35 -12.47 14.49
C ASN A 118 -1.60 -11.34 13.48
N ILE A 119 -0.57 -10.96 12.73
CA ILE A 119 -0.63 -9.86 11.75
C ILE A 119 -0.68 -10.33 10.29
N PHE A 120 -0.96 -11.59 10.03
CA PHE A 120 -1.00 -12.11 8.67
C PHE A 120 -2.35 -12.75 8.37
N VAL A 121 -2.98 -12.34 7.26
CA VAL A 121 -4.21 -12.97 6.78
C VAL A 121 -3.88 -14.39 6.28
N GLN A 122 -4.55 -15.39 6.85
CA GLN A 122 -4.44 -16.80 6.43
C GLN A 122 -5.48 -17.14 5.37
N ASN A 123 -6.70 -16.68 5.57
CA ASN A 123 -7.80 -16.77 4.63
C ASN A 123 -8.81 -15.65 4.89
N ALA A 124 -9.74 -15.47 3.96
CA ALA A 124 -10.80 -14.49 4.09
C ALA A 124 -12.12 -15.02 3.52
N THR A 125 -13.22 -14.44 4.00
CA THR A 125 -14.54 -14.58 3.36
C THR A 125 -15.14 -13.21 3.11
N LEU A 126 -15.88 -13.06 2.02
CA LEU A 126 -16.66 -11.88 1.70
C LEU A 126 -18.13 -12.29 1.59
N ASP A 127 -18.97 -11.75 2.45
CA ASP A 127 -20.39 -12.17 2.62
C ASP A 127 -20.54 -13.68 2.81
N GLY A 128 -19.67 -14.27 3.64
CA GLY A 128 -19.66 -15.68 3.96
C GLY A 128 -19.08 -16.62 2.87
N LYS A 129 -18.67 -16.10 1.72
CA LYS A 129 -18.07 -16.88 0.64
C LYS A 129 -16.54 -16.75 0.67
N PRO A 130 -15.78 -17.82 0.35
CA PRO A 130 -14.32 -17.75 0.28
C PRO A 130 -13.84 -16.61 -0.61
N TYR A 131 -12.88 -15.82 -0.12
CA TYR A 131 -12.33 -14.68 -0.82
C TYR A 131 -10.80 -14.73 -0.84
N THR A 132 -10.23 -14.91 -2.03
CA THR A 132 -8.79 -15.14 -2.20
C THR A 132 -8.01 -13.88 -2.62
N LYS A 133 -8.72 -12.84 -3.08
CA LYS A 133 -8.10 -11.58 -3.49
C LYS A 133 -7.57 -10.80 -2.28
N SER A 134 -6.42 -10.18 -2.43
CA SER A 134 -5.83 -9.29 -1.41
C SER A 134 -6.29 -7.83 -1.53
N TRP A 135 -7.39 -7.59 -2.22
CA TRP A 135 -7.96 -6.26 -2.46
C TRP A 135 -9.47 -6.32 -2.64
N LEU A 136 -10.14 -5.16 -2.49
CA LEU A 136 -11.57 -4.96 -2.69
C LEU A 136 -11.79 -3.80 -3.67
N ASP A 137 -12.97 -3.77 -4.30
CA ASP A 137 -13.50 -2.58 -4.99
C ASP A 137 -14.43 -1.77 -4.09
N HIS A 138 -14.87 -0.59 -4.54
CA HIS A 138 -15.71 0.32 -3.76
C HIS A 138 -17.11 -0.24 -3.45
N SER A 139 -17.55 -1.28 -4.17
CA SER A 139 -18.83 -1.94 -3.89
C SER A 139 -18.89 -2.51 -2.46
N PHE A 140 -17.74 -2.80 -1.86
CA PHE A 140 -17.64 -3.20 -0.45
C PHE A 140 -18.34 -2.18 0.47
N PHE A 141 -18.06 -0.91 0.30
CA PHE A 141 -18.67 0.16 1.08
C PHE A 141 -20.09 0.48 0.61
N ALA A 142 -20.27 0.63 -0.70
CA ALA A 142 -21.55 1.03 -1.28
C ALA A 142 -22.67 0.03 -1.00
N GLN A 143 -22.36 -1.26 -0.92
CA GLN A 143 -23.32 -2.32 -0.65
C GLN A 143 -23.38 -2.71 0.83
N GLY A 144 -22.44 -2.24 1.67
CA GLY A 144 -22.38 -2.60 3.10
C GLY A 144 -22.04 -4.05 3.33
N ARG A 145 -21.00 -4.54 2.64
CA ARG A 145 -20.59 -5.94 2.67
C ARG A 145 -19.81 -6.30 3.93
N GLU A 146 -19.66 -7.59 4.21
CA GLU A 146 -18.89 -8.10 5.34
C GLU A 146 -17.66 -8.86 4.86
N LEU A 147 -16.48 -8.40 5.31
CA LEU A 147 -15.18 -9.06 5.13
C LEU A 147 -14.77 -9.70 6.46
N VAL A 148 -14.56 -11.01 6.48
CA VAL A 148 -14.01 -11.71 7.64
C VAL A 148 -12.60 -12.19 7.29
N LEU A 149 -11.62 -11.79 8.10
CA LEU A 149 -10.21 -12.13 7.96
C LEU A 149 -9.82 -13.12 9.05
N THR A 150 -9.32 -14.30 8.71
CA THR A 150 -8.70 -15.20 9.67
C THR A 150 -7.21 -14.89 9.74
N LEU A 151 -6.74 -14.50 10.93
CA LEU A 151 -5.37 -14.06 11.15
C LEU A 151 -4.48 -15.18 11.71
N GLY A 152 -3.18 -15.04 11.54
CA GLY A 152 -2.17 -15.94 12.09
C GLY A 152 -0.80 -15.27 12.20
N PRO A 153 0.16 -15.97 12.87
CA PRO A 153 1.47 -15.38 13.21
C PRO A 153 2.50 -15.46 12.08
N ARG A 154 2.17 -16.08 10.95
CA ARG A 154 3.10 -16.27 9.82
C ARG A 154 2.44 -15.88 8.51
N GLU A 155 3.24 -15.41 7.57
CA GLU A 155 2.77 -15.07 6.22
C GLU A 155 2.10 -16.29 5.56
N SER A 156 0.91 -16.09 4.98
CA SER A 156 0.23 -17.12 4.20
C SER A 156 0.95 -17.38 2.88
N ALA A 157 1.09 -18.66 2.53
CA ALA A 157 1.64 -19.07 1.24
C ALA A 157 0.59 -19.13 0.11
N SER A 158 -0.71 -18.94 0.43
CA SER A 158 -1.79 -19.16 -0.52
C SER A 158 -2.75 -17.96 -0.68
N TRP A 159 -3.06 -17.23 0.39
CA TRP A 159 -4.00 -16.13 0.30
C TRP A 159 -3.39 -14.89 -0.39
N GLY A 160 -4.05 -14.41 -1.44
CA GLY A 160 -3.61 -13.22 -2.20
C GLY A 160 -2.34 -13.41 -3.02
N THR A 161 -1.89 -14.66 -3.25
CA THR A 161 -0.62 -14.96 -3.93
C THR A 161 -0.78 -15.36 -5.40
N ALA A 162 -1.93 -15.87 -5.79
CA ALA A 162 -2.17 -16.29 -7.17
C ALA A 162 -2.32 -15.07 -8.09
N VAL A 163 -1.83 -15.17 -9.32
CA VAL A 163 -1.86 -14.06 -10.30
C VAL A 163 -3.27 -13.48 -10.49
N LYS A 164 -4.30 -14.34 -10.51
CA LYS A 164 -5.71 -13.93 -10.64
C LYS A 164 -6.26 -13.15 -9.44
N ASP A 165 -5.57 -13.23 -8.29
CA ASP A 165 -5.97 -12.61 -7.03
C ASP A 165 -5.22 -11.31 -6.73
N LEU A 166 -4.25 -10.95 -7.60
CA LEU A 166 -3.49 -9.70 -7.48
C LEU A 166 -4.39 -8.50 -7.78
N PRO A 167 -4.09 -7.33 -7.20
CA PRO A 167 -4.76 -6.09 -7.58
C PRO A 167 -4.52 -5.79 -9.07
N PRO A 168 -5.51 -5.25 -9.79
CA PRO A 168 -5.32 -4.84 -11.18
C PRO A 168 -4.29 -3.71 -11.26
N SER A 169 -3.49 -3.69 -12.32
CA SER A 169 -2.57 -2.60 -12.64
C SER A 169 -3.12 -1.75 -13.80
N LEU A 170 -2.57 -0.56 -13.99
CA LEU A 170 -2.99 0.31 -15.11
C LEU A 170 -2.86 -0.36 -16.48
N GLY A 171 -1.94 -1.31 -16.63
CA GLY A 171 -1.78 -2.10 -17.85
C GLY A 171 -2.90 -3.10 -18.12
N ASP A 172 -3.69 -3.43 -17.11
CA ASP A 172 -4.78 -4.41 -17.19
C ASP A 172 -6.12 -3.76 -17.57
N TYR A 173 -6.21 -2.42 -17.52
CA TYR A 173 -7.41 -1.71 -17.95
C TYR A 173 -7.43 -1.61 -19.48
N PRO A 174 -8.55 -1.96 -20.14
CA PRO A 174 -8.68 -1.75 -21.58
C PRO A 174 -8.53 -0.25 -21.84
N VAL A 175 -7.46 0.12 -22.54
CA VAL A 175 -7.26 1.49 -23.02
C VAL A 175 -8.42 1.75 -23.98
N ALA A 176 -9.38 2.58 -23.59
CA ALA A 176 -10.47 2.99 -24.45
C ALA A 176 -9.84 3.57 -25.73
N ASN A 177 -9.89 2.79 -26.82
CA ASN A 177 -9.49 3.12 -28.18
C ASN A 177 -8.63 4.39 -28.34
N SER A 178 -7.39 4.38 -27.83
CA SER A 178 -6.38 5.23 -28.41
C SER A 178 -6.08 4.61 -29.78
N THR A 179 -6.51 5.25 -30.85
CA THR A 179 -5.96 5.03 -32.17
C THR A 179 -4.45 5.22 -32.03
N ALA A 180 -3.74 4.13 -31.80
CA ALA A 180 -2.29 4.11 -31.74
C ALA A 180 -1.81 4.48 -33.16
N THR A 181 -1.55 5.77 -33.36
CA THR A 181 -0.74 6.23 -34.48
C THR A 181 0.64 5.61 -34.25
N THR A 182 0.91 4.53 -34.95
CA THR A 182 2.19 3.87 -34.97
C THR A 182 3.21 4.86 -35.51
N LEU A 183 3.90 5.57 -34.64
CA LEU A 183 5.08 6.34 -35.00
C LEU A 183 6.17 5.32 -35.39
N SER A 184 6.18 4.98 -36.69
CA SER A 184 7.27 4.24 -37.30
C SER A 184 8.57 5.02 -37.12
N ARG A 185 9.43 4.54 -36.24
CA ARG A 185 10.83 4.97 -36.16
C ARG A 185 11.56 4.48 -37.42
N ARG A 186 11.46 5.22 -38.52
CA ARG A 186 12.46 5.21 -39.59
C ARG A 186 13.24 6.52 -39.47
N GLY A 187 14.41 6.43 -38.92
CA GLY A 187 15.40 7.51 -38.90
C GLY A 187 16.78 6.89 -38.73
N THR A 188 17.41 6.51 -39.82
CA THR A 188 18.84 6.26 -39.90
C THR A 188 19.59 7.54 -39.57
N VAL A 189 20.28 7.58 -38.42
CA VAL A 189 21.23 8.64 -38.13
C VAL A 189 22.58 8.26 -38.69
N ARG A 190 22.99 8.95 -39.76
CA ARG A 190 24.39 9.02 -40.23
C ARG A 190 25.16 9.95 -39.25
N GLY A 191 26.36 9.51 -38.90
CA GLY A 191 27.20 10.16 -37.93
C GLY A 191 27.74 11.54 -38.38
N GLY A 192 28.09 12.33 -37.42
CA GLY A 192 28.87 13.54 -37.51
C GLY A 192 29.35 13.89 -36.12
N GLY A 193 30.68 13.91 -35.92
CA GLY A 193 31.33 14.01 -34.61
C GLY A 193 31.37 15.44 -34.05
N GLY A 194 31.78 15.49 -32.79
CA GLY A 194 32.35 16.73 -32.22
C GLY A 194 31.84 17.06 -30.81
N GLY A 195 32.60 16.73 -29.80
CA GLY A 195 33.03 17.61 -28.73
C GLY A 195 32.07 18.00 -27.62
N GLY A 196 32.46 17.72 -26.38
CA GLY A 196 32.11 18.53 -25.23
C GLY A 196 31.49 17.75 -24.06
N ALA A 197 32.36 17.15 -23.22
CA ALA A 197 31.98 16.68 -21.91
C ALA A 197 31.78 17.88 -20.97
N ALA A 198 30.56 18.07 -20.50
CA ALA A 198 30.26 18.89 -19.33
C ALA A 198 29.75 17.99 -18.23
N GLY A 199 30.63 17.60 -17.29
CA GLY A 199 30.29 16.87 -16.09
C GLY A 199 29.51 17.76 -15.13
N LEU A 200 28.26 17.39 -14.85
CA LEU A 200 27.49 17.91 -13.73
C LEU A 200 27.82 17.09 -12.49
N ALA A 201 28.71 17.64 -11.64
CA ALA A 201 28.99 17.14 -10.31
C ALA A 201 27.78 17.41 -9.41
N TYR A 202 27.04 16.38 -9.05
CA TYR A 202 26.04 16.45 -7.99
C TYR A 202 26.75 16.42 -6.64
N GLY A 203 26.80 17.59 -5.96
CA GLY A 203 27.31 17.71 -4.61
C GLY A 203 26.38 17.02 -3.62
N GLN A 204 26.86 15.96 -2.98
CA GLN A 204 26.20 15.33 -1.83
C GLN A 204 26.27 16.30 -0.64
N LYS A 205 25.14 16.92 -0.30
CA LYS A 205 24.98 17.54 1.03
C LYS A 205 24.58 16.43 2.01
N LYS A 206 25.52 16.06 2.89
CA LYS A 206 25.24 15.27 4.09
C LYS A 206 24.36 16.10 5.02
N PHE A 207 23.10 15.72 5.19
CA PHE A 207 22.29 16.21 6.29
C PHE A 207 22.61 15.36 7.52
N GLY A 208 23.43 15.92 8.40
CA GLY A 208 23.62 15.39 9.74
C GLY A 208 22.41 15.73 10.59
N VAL A 209 21.64 14.74 11.00
CA VAL A 209 20.59 14.88 12.01
C VAL A 209 21.20 14.43 13.33
N PRO A 210 21.28 15.30 14.36
CA PRO A 210 21.74 14.87 15.69
C PRO A 210 20.60 14.12 16.38
N PHE A 211 20.76 12.82 16.57
CA PHE A 211 19.92 12.06 17.48
C PHE A 211 20.42 12.27 18.91
N GLY A 212 19.68 13.06 19.69
CA GLY A 212 19.80 13.09 21.13
C GLY A 212 18.58 12.42 21.72
N TYR A 213 18.75 11.27 22.33
CA TYR A 213 17.80 10.69 23.25
C TYR A 213 18.26 10.98 24.68
N ALA A 214 17.43 11.63 25.47
CA ALA A 214 17.39 11.58 26.91
C ALA A 214 16.02 11.02 27.31
#